data_bfbae2bab9faefc5f3f5fdd4897f6120
#
_entry.id   bfbae2bab9faefc5f3f5fdd4897f6120
#
_cell.length_a   1.000
_cell.length_b   1.000
_cell.length_c   1.000
_cell.angle_alpha   90.00
_cell.angle_beta   90.00
_cell.angle_gamma   90.00
#
_symmetry.space_group_name_H-M   'P 1'
#
loop_
_entity.id
_entity.type
_entity.pdbx_description
1 polymer ?
#
loop_
_entity_poly.entity_id
_entity_poly.type
_entity_poly.pdbx_seq_one_letter_code
_entity_poly.pdbx_strand_id
1 'polypeptide(L)'
;MGTGFDGLAPGSYVMGLPIFPATEDPGPNFAALLGNRRADMAGGGIPGASGHGASSGAAGPLRHGTTVVALRFAEGVVMAGDRRATEGHIIANRTMDKVYPADRHSAVAIAGTAGPAIEMVRLFQTQLEHYEKVEGVALSLEGKANQLGVMVRDHFPLALQGLVVIPLFAGYDVRRARGRIFTYDVTGGHFEEAEHHATGSGGRDARTTIKLGFRDGLARDEAVELAIQALYEAADEDSATGGPDVVRGIYPTVATVTAAGYQGVTEDEVAERFRALIERKRAAGQAP
;
A
#
# COMPACT_ATOMS: atom_id res chain seq x y z
N MET A 1 8.41 -9.67 60.80
CA MET A 1 9.58 -9.86 59.93
C MET A 1 9.19 -9.41 58.55
N GLY A 2 9.62 -8.21 58.19
CA GLY A 2 9.39 -7.64 56.88
C GLY A 2 10.44 -8.15 55.90
N THR A 3 10.06 -8.39 54.70
CA THR A 3 10.99 -8.45 53.55
C THR A 3 10.56 -7.42 52.53
N GLY A 4 11.34 -6.35 52.49
CA GLY A 4 11.22 -5.27 51.55
C GLY A 4 11.51 -5.74 50.13
N PHE A 5 10.75 -5.18 49.21
CA PHE A 5 11.09 -5.10 47.79
C PHE A 5 11.74 -3.72 47.55
N ASP A 6 13.02 -3.60 47.92
CA ASP A 6 13.87 -2.52 47.43
C ASP A 6 14.75 -3.07 46.30
N GLY A 7 14.73 -2.41 45.16
CA GLY A 7 15.74 -2.58 44.12
C GLY A 7 15.29 -2.89 42.73
N LEU A 8 14.42 -2.05 42.13
CA LEU A 8 14.35 -1.95 40.69
C LEU A 8 14.81 -0.56 40.26
N ALA A 9 15.94 -0.51 39.54
CA ALA A 9 16.44 0.71 38.94
C ALA A 9 15.40 1.31 37.98
N PRO A 10 15.25 2.64 37.86
CA PRO A 10 14.37 3.25 36.88
C PRO A 10 14.92 2.93 35.50
N GLY A 11 14.15 2.12 34.73
CA GLY A 11 14.51 1.75 33.36
C GLY A 11 14.34 0.27 32.97
N SER A 12 13.90 -0.62 33.86
CA SER A 12 13.65 -2.01 33.51
C SER A 12 12.29 -2.15 32.81
N TYR A 13 12.31 -2.40 31.52
CA TYR A 13 11.13 -2.79 30.74
C TYR A 13 10.79 -4.25 31.04
N VAL A 14 9.75 -4.49 31.80
CA VAL A 14 9.07 -5.78 31.82
C VAL A 14 8.16 -5.80 30.57
N MET A 15 8.10 -6.92 29.85
CA MET A 15 7.15 -7.10 28.73
C MET A 15 5.71 -6.88 29.26
N GLY A 16 5.22 -5.65 29.13
CA GLY A 16 3.95 -5.15 29.63
C GLY A 16 3.79 -3.66 29.27
N LEU A 17 2.61 -3.15 29.42
CA LEU A 17 2.29 -1.73 29.21
C LEU A 17 3.24 -0.82 29.99
N PRO A 18 3.65 0.33 29.44
CA PRO A 18 4.54 1.26 30.14
C PRO A 18 3.89 1.71 31.46
N ILE A 19 4.62 1.58 32.56
CA ILE A 19 4.20 2.04 33.90
C ILE A 19 4.59 3.51 34.00
N PHE A 20 3.61 4.39 34.19
CA PHE A 20 3.82 5.82 34.41
C PHE A 20 3.91 6.10 35.90
N PRO A 21 4.76 7.03 36.36
CA PRO A 21 4.63 7.59 37.68
C PRO A 21 3.23 8.18 37.89
N ALA A 22 2.66 8.07 39.06
CA ALA A 22 1.31 8.52 39.37
C ALA A 22 1.07 10.02 39.05
N THR A 23 2.14 10.81 38.98
CA THR A 23 2.11 12.23 38.61
C THR A 23 2.12 12.48 37.10
N GLU A 24 2.41 11.46 36.29
CA GLU A 24 2.55 11.56 34.83
C GLU A 24 1.51 10.70 34.11
N ASP A 25 0.66 9.97 34.84
CA ASP A 25 -0.38 9.15 34.27
C ASP A 25 -1.46 10.06 33.62
N PRO A 26 -1.60 10.02 32.27
CA PRO A 26 -2.58 10.81 31.55
C PRO A 26 -4.02 10.28 31.73
N GLY A 27 -4.21 9.23 32.54
CA GLY A 27 -5.51 8.55 32.68
C GLY A 27 -5.99 7.96 31.35
N PRO A 28 -7.31 7.87 31.11
CA PRO A 28 -7.87 7.30 29.89
C PRO A 28 -7.76 8.21 28.65
N ASN A 29 -7.04 9.33 28.74
CA ASN A 29 -6.91 10.28 27.63
C ASN A 29 -5.76 9.90 26.71
N PHE A 30 -6.05 9.14 25.66
CA PHE A 30 -5.08 8.71 24.65
C PHE A 30 -4.37 9.86 23.92
N ALA A 31 -5.05 11.00 23.70
CA ALA A 31 -4.44 12.15 23.05
C ALA A 31 -3.39 12.84 23.96
N ALA A 32 -3.61 12.88 25.27
CA ALA A 32 -2.64 13.37 26.24
C ALA A 32 -1.41 12.44 26.33
N LEU A 33 -1.62 11.12 26.28
CA LEU A 33 -0.55 10.12 26.23
C LEU A 33 0.38 10.32 25.00
N LEU A 34 -0.19 10.56 23.82
CA LEU A 34 0.55 10.86 22.60
C LEU A 34 1.29 12.21 22.68
N GLY A 35 0.68 13.22 23.30
CA GLY A 35 1.27 14.54 23.49
C GLY A 35 2.53 14.49 24.37
N ASN A 36 2.46 13.77 25.49
CA ASN A 36 3.59 13.60 26.42
C ASN A 36 4.76 12.86 25.77
N ARG A 37 4.49 11.79 25.01
CA ARG A 37 5.56 11.07 24.29
C ARG A 37 6.24 11.89 23.20
N ARG A 38 5.52 12.82 22.55
CA ARG A 38 6.14 13.75 21.60
C ARG A 38 7.10 14.72 22.27
N ALA A 39 6.78 15.18 23.45
CA ALA A 39 7.66 16.06 24.24
C ALA A 39 8.96 15.35 24.67
N ASP A 40 8.86 14.09 25.09
CA ASP A 40 10.05 13.30 25.51
C ASP A 40 10.99 12.96 24.33
N MET A 41 10.43 12.72 23.14
CA MET A 41 11.24 12.48 21.92
C MET A 41 11.86 13.76 21.34
N ALA A 42 11.26 14.91 21.58
CA ALA A 42 11.83 16.22 21.19
C ALA A 42 12.91 16.74 22.14
N GLY A 43 12.97 16.20 23.39
CA GLY A 43 13.93 16.62 24.43
C GLY A 43 15.32 16.00 24.34
N GLY A 44 15.56 15.06 23.44
CA GLY A 44 16.86 14.40 23.20
C GLY A 44 17.82 15.22 22.33
N GLY A 45 17.86 16.53 22.46
CA GLY A 45 18.75 17.41 21.71
C GLY A 45 20.21 17.26 22.14
N ILE A 46 21.09 17.04 21.16
CA ILE A 46 22.55 17.08 21.32
C ILE A 46 22.95 18.48 21.86
N PRO A 47 23.69 18.61 22.97
CA PRO A 47 24.16 19.91 23.45
C PRO A 47 25.21 20.46 22.47
N GLY A 48 24.92 21.54 21.76
CA GLY A 48 25.97 22.23 21.00
C GLY A 48 25.59 22.94 19.70
N ALA A 49 24.32 23.11 19.34
CA ALA A 49 23.96 23.92 18.18
C ALA A 49 23.22 25.19 18.60
N SER A 50 23.97 26.27 18.75
CA SER A 50 23.45 27.63 18.93
C SER A 50 22.85 28.15 17.63
N GLY A 51 21.58 28.46 17.67
CA GLY A 51 20.83 29.53 17.04
C GLY A 51 21.03 29.87 15.56
N HIS A 52 20.06 29.46 14.75
CA HIS A 52 19.47 30.37 13.74
C HIS A 52 17.99 30.01 13.66
N GLY A 53 17.12 30.99 13.83
CA GLY A 53 15.69 30.86 13.80
C GLY A 53 15.20 30.27 12.46
N ALA A 54 14.98 28.99 12.45
CA ALA A 54 14.22 28.35 11.40
C ALA A 54 12.75 28.48 11.75
N SER A 55 12.02 29.27 10.98
CA SER A 55 10.56 29.24 10.95
C SER A 55 10.12 27.78 10.86
N SER A 56 9.40 27.32 11.86
CA SER A 56 8.72 26.03 11.84
C SER A 56 7.57 26.07 10.82
N GLY A 57 7.94 26.05 9.53
CA GLY A 57 7.04 25.56 8.51
C GLY A 57 6.86 24.09 8.81
N ALA A 58 5.72 23.70 9.39
CA ALA A 58 5.33 22.34 9.48
C ALA A 58 5.42 21.78 8.05
N ALA A 59 6.46 20.97 7.78
CA ALA A 59 6.52 20.21 6.55
C ALA A 59 5.23 19.37 6.54
N GLY A 60 4.30 19.73 5.66
CA GLY A 60 3.08 18.95 5.46
C GLY A 60 3.48 17.51 5.20
N PRO A 61 2.59 16.55 5.51
CA PRO A 61 2.90 15.16 5.31
C PRO A 61 3.42 14.96 3.89
N LEU A 62 4.59 14.34 3.75
CA LEU A 62 5.20 14.00 2.47
C LEU A 62 4.15 13.20 1.68
N ARG A 63 3.49 13.85 0.73
CA ARG A 63 2.53 13.18 -0.15
C ARG A 63 3.34 12.38 -1.16
N HIS A 64 3.43 11.11 -0.93
CA HIS A 64 3.93 10.16 -1.92
C HIS A 64 2.77 9.80 -2.84
N GLY A 65 2.85 10.27 -4.08
CA GLY A 65 1.87 9.94 -5.11
C GLY A 65 2.00 8.48 -5.52
N THR A 66 0.88 7.82 -5.57
CA THR A 66 0.76 6.43 -6.00
C THR A 66 -0.70 6.18 -6.30
N THR A 67 -0.97 5.45 -7.38
CA THR A 67 -2.29 4.89 -7.64
C THR A 67 -2.15 3.43 -8.01
N VAL A 68 -2.83 2.57 -7.26
CA VAL A 68 -2.92 1.13 -7.55
C VAL A 68 -4.37 0.69 -7.57
N VAL A 69 -4.65 -0.26 -8.43
CA VAL A 69 -6.00 -0.79 -8.67
C VAL A 69 -6.00 -2.32 -8.63
N ALA A 70 -7.11 -2.90 -8.25
CA ALA A 70 -7.40 -4.32 -8.43
C ALA A 70 -8.85 -4.50 -8.84
N LEU A 71 -9.12 -5.41 -9.76
CA LEU A 71 -10.47 -5.78 -10.18
C LEU A 71 -10.55 -7.26 -10.49
N ARG A 72 -11.72 -7.84 -10.23
CA ARG A 72 -12.01 -9.23 -10.57
C ARG A 72 -12.36 -9.37 -12.04
N PHE A 73 -12.03 -10.52 -12.60
CA PHE A 73 -12.52 -10.97 -13.89
C PHE A 73 -12.92 -12.45 -13.79
N ALA A 74 -13.43 -13.02 -14.87
CA ALA A 74 -14.00 -14.38 -14.86
C ALA A 74 -13.05 -15.44 -14.26
N GLU A 75 -11.74 -15.34 -14.53
CA GLU A 75 -10.76 -16.36 -14.16
C GLU A 75 -9.88 -16.00 -12.96
N GLY A 76 -10.04 -14.76 -12.39
CA GLY A 76 -9.17 -14.33 -11.31
C GLY A 76 -9.26 -12.85 -10.97
N VAL A 77 -8.08 -12.23 -10.78
CA VAL A 77 -7.94 -10.79 -10.50
C VAL A 77 -6.86 -10.18 -11.40
N VAL A 78 -7.07 -8.93 -11.79
CA VAL A 78 -6.06 -8.04 -12.36
C VAL A 78 -5.64 -7.06 -11.28
N MET A 79 -4.34 -6.81 -11.16
CA MET A 79 -3.77 -5.73 -10.36
C MET A 79 -2.91 -4.84 -11.25
N ALA A 80 -3.01 -3.52 -11.07
CA ALA A 80 -2.17 -2.59 -11.79
C ALA A 80 -1.75 -1.41 -10.90
N GLY A 81 -0.63 -0.80 -11.24
CA GLY A 81 -0.10 0.38 -10.55
C GLY A 81 0.65 1.31 -11.49
N ASP A 82 0.56 2.60 -11.24
CA ASP A 82 1.40 3.58 -11.90
C ASP A 82 2.86 3.43 -11.46
N ARG A 83 3.80 4.05 -12.19
CA ARG A 83 5.24 3.89 -11.93
C ARG A 83 5.94 5.15 -11.40
N ARG A 84 5.18 6.21 -11.11
CA ARG A 84 5.74 7.47 -10.59
C ARG A 84 5.89 7.42 -9.07
N ALA A 85 7.06 7.78 -8.58
CA ALA A 85 7.28 8.15 -7.18
C ALA A 85 7.60 9.64 -7.09
N THR A 86 6.95 10.34 -6.17
CA THR A 86 7.15 11.79 -5.95
C THR A 86 7.73 12.05 -4.57
N GLU A 87 8.51 13.11 -4.45
CA GLU A 87 8.97 13.67 -3.20
C GLU A 87 8.52 15.15 -3.17
N GLY A 88 7.43 15.39 -2.43
CA GLY A 88 6.73 16.68 -2.50
C GLY A 88 6.22 16.96 -3.91
N HIS A 89 6.77 18.00 -4.56
CA HIS A 89 6.42 18.40 -5.92
C HIS A 89 7.38 17.86 -7.00
N ILE A 90 8.40 17.10 -6.61
CA ILE A 90 9.43 16.60 -7.52
C ILE A 90 9.14 15.12 -7.85
N ILE A 91 9.35 14.74 -9.10
CA ILE A 91 9.33 13.33 -9.50
C ILE A 91 10.68 12.73 -9.11
N ALA A 92 10.69 11.90 -8.06
CA ALA A 92 11.89 11.24 -7.58
C ALA A 92 12.26 10.00 -8.41
N ASN A 93 11.25 9.25 -8.87
CA ASN A 93 11.44 8.07 -9.73
C ASN A 93 10.27 7.94 -10.71
N ARG A 94 10.55 7.44 -11.92
CA ARG A 94 9.54 7.27 -12.99
C ARG A 94 9.25 5.81 -13.32
N THR A 95 10.01 4.88 -12.79
CA THR A 95 10.00 3.46 -13.15
C THR A 95 9.86 2.53 -11.95
N MET A 96 9.35 3.06 -10.84
CA MET A 96 9.13 2.28 -9.62
C MET A 96 7.98 1.29 -9.82
N ASP A 97 8.22 0.03 -9.59
CA ASP A 97 7.16 -0.95 -9.52
C ASP A 97 6.36 -0.81 -8.24
N LYS A 98 5.06 -1.00 -8.35
CA LYS A 98 4.12 -0.91 -7.22
C LYS A 98 3.25 -2.16 -7.06
N VAL A 99 3.36 -3.11 -7.99
CA VAL A 99 2.67 -4.40 -7.98
C VAL A 99 3.71 -5.51 -7.93
N TYR A 100 3.62 -6.35 -6.92
CA TYR A 100 4.58 -7.41 -6.65
C TYR A 100 3.86 -8.75 -6.47
N PRO A 101 4.42 -9.87 -6.95
CA PRO A 101 3.96 -11.19 -6.53
C PRO A 101 4.15 -11.31 -5.01
N ALA A 102 3.14 -11.79 -4.30
CA ALA A 102 3.31 -12.17 -2.90
C ALA A 102 3.74 -13.64 -2.80
N ASP A 103 3.09 -14.49 -3.56
CA ASP A 103 3.45 -15.87 -3.84
C ASP A 103 2.86 -16.32 -5.19
N ARG A 104 2.80 -17.63 -5.43
CA ARG A 104 2.29 -18.19 -6.69
C ARG A 104 0.87 -17.72 -7.03
N HIS A 105 -0.03 -17.58 -6.04
CA HIS A 105 -1.46 -17.32 -6.27
C HIS A 105 -1.93 -16.01 -5.64
N SER A 106 -1.00 -15.12 -5.29
CA SER A 106 -1.36 -13.81 -4.75
C SER A 106 -0.37 -12.72 -5.13
N ALA A 107 -0.86 -11.49 -5.11
CA ALA A 107 -0.09 -10.28 -5.39
C ALA A 107 -0.43 -9.19 -4.37
N VAL A 108 0.51 -8.29 -4.15
CA VAL A 108 0.34 -7.11 -3.32
C VAL A 108 0.73 -5.88 -4.12
N ALA A 109 -0.12 -4.87 -4.12
CA ALA A 109 0.21 -3.54 -4.59
C ALA A 109 0.31 -2.59 -3.41
N ILE A 110 1.17 -1.59 -3.51
CA ILE A 110 1.48 -0.70 -2.40
C ILE A 110 1.25 0.75 -2.77
N ALA A 111 0.58 1.47 -1.86
CA ALA A 111 0.46 2.93 -1.88
C ALA A 111 1.07 3.51 -0.61
N GLY A 112 1.72 4.68 -0.73
CA GLY A 112 2.33 5.38 0.39
C GLY A 112 3.84 5.53 0.30
N THR A 113 4.54 5.50 1.43
CA THR A 113 5.99 5.73 1.52
C THR A 113 6.78 4.57 0.94
N ALA A 114 7.56 4.82 -0.11
CA ALA A 114 8.20 3.81 -0.95
C ALA A 114 9.13 2.84 -0.18
N GLY A 115 10.05 3.36 0.63
CA GLY A 115 11.02 2.54 1.36
C GLY A 115 10.37 1.51 2.28
N PRO A 116 9.59 1.94 3.28
CA PRO A 116 8.86 1.05 4.18
C PRO A 116 7.91 0.10 3.44
N ALA A 117 7.30 0.56 2.34
CA ALA A 117 6.39 -0.27 1.55
C ALA A 117 7.11 -1.44 0.87
N ILE A 118 8.27 -1.20 0.26
CA ILE A 118 9.10 -2.25 -0.36
C ILE A 118 9.60 -3.24 0.71
N GLU A 119 10.02 -2.74 1.87
CA GLU A 119 10.45 -3.58 2.99
C GLU A 119 9.32 -4.49 3.47
N MET A 120 8.12 -3.94 3.64
CA MET A 120 6.92 -4.71 4.01
C MET A 120 6.63 -5.83 3.00
N VAL A 121 6.70 -5.55 1.69
CA VAL A 121 6.49 -6.55 0.64
C VAL A 121 7.52 -7.68 0.74
N ARG A 122 8.81 -7.34 0.86
CA ARG A 122 9.89 -8.34 0.95
C ARG A 122 9.74 -9.21 2.19
N LEU A 123 9.42 -8.61 3.33
CA LEU A 123 9.19 -9.35 4.56
C LEU A 123 7.97 -10.27 4.43
N PHE A 124 6.88 -9.78 3.82
CA PHE A 124 5.68 -10.58 3.57
C PHE A 124 5.98 -11.79 2.68
N GLN A 125 6.68 -11.60 1.56
CA GLN A 125 7.12 -12.68 0.68
C GLN A 125 7.94 -13.73 1.45
N THR A 126 8.91 -13.28 2.25
CA THR A 126 9.77 -14.16 3.05
C THR A 126 8.95 -14.96 4.08
N GLN A 127 7.99 -14.33 4.74
CA GLN A 127 7.12 -15.01 5.71
C GLN A 127 6.23 -16.06 5.05
N LEU A 128 5.65 -15.76 3.88
CA LEU A 128 4.83 -16.72 3.14
C LEU A 128 5.66 -17.92 2.66
N GLU A 129 6.84 -17.67 2.11
CA GLU A 129 7.76 -18.72 1.67
C GLU A 129 8.24 -19.58 2.86
N HIS A 130 8.57 -18.96 3.98
CA HIS A 130 8.96 -19.66 5.20
C HIS A 130 7.83 -20.56 5.71
N TYR A 131 6.60 -20.03 5.79
CA TYR A 131 5.44 -20.81 6.20
C TYR A 131 5.23 -22.04 5.31
N GLU A 132 5.26 -21.85 3.99
CA GLU A 132 5.07 -22.94 3.04
C GLU A 132 6.16 -24.03 3.17
N LYS A 133 7.42 -23.63 3.40
CA LYS A 133 8.53 -24.58 3.61
C LYS A 133 8.41 -25.35 4.93
N VAL A 134 7.92 -24.73 6.00
CA VAL A 134 7.79 -25.36 7.31
C VAL A 134 6.57 -26.28 7.35
N GLU A 135 5.42 -25.79 6.86
CA GLU A 135 4.15 -26.52 6.94
C GLU A 135 3.91 -27.47 5.74
N GLY A 136 4.72 -27.36 4.68
CA GLY A 136 4.56 -28.14 3.46
C GLY A 136 3.35 -27.77 2.61
N VAL A 137 2.61 -26.73 2.99
CA VAL A 137 1.43 -26.22 2.29
C VAL A 137 1.41 -24.69 2.34
N ALA A 138 0.96 -24.06 1.24
CA ALA A 138 0.80 -22.61 1.21
C ALA A 138 -0.30 -22.15 2.18
N LEU A 139 -0.09 -20.99 2.81
CA LEU A 139 -1.09 -20.34 3.65
C LEU A 139 -2.35 -20.04 2.80
N SER A 140 -3.54 -20.18 3.39
CA SER A 140 -4.79 -19.82 2.71
C SER A 140 -4.81 -18.34 2.33
N LEU A 141 -5.55 -17.98 1.29
CA LEU A 141 -5.61 -16.56 0.86
C LEU A 141 -6.10 -15.65 1.99
N GLU A 142 -7.07 -16.09 2.78
CA GLU A 142 -7.53 -15.41 3.99
C GLU A 142 -6.41 -15.29 5.04
N GLY A 143 -5.65 -16.36 5.27
CA GLY A 143 -4.52 -16.34 6.20
C GLY A 143 -3.43 -15.34 5.77
N LYS A 144 -3.16 -15.24 4.45
CA LYS A 144 -2.23 -14.23 3.90
C LYS A 144 -2.76 -12.81 4.13
N ALA A 145 -4.07 -12.58 3.89
CA ALA A 145 -4.69 -11.28 4.16
C ALA A 145 -4.58 -10.91 5.64
N ASN A 146 -4.85 -11.85 6.55
CA ASN A 146 -4.67 -11.64 8.00
C ASN A 146 -3.22 -11.31 8.35
N GLN A 147 -2.24 -12.05 7.81
CA GLN A 147 -0.82 -11.82 8.08
C GLN A 147 -0.37 -10.43 7.62
N LEU A 148 -0.80 -10.00 6.43
CA LEU A 148 -0.51 -8.66 5.94
C LEU A 148 -1.17 -7.58 6.84
N GLY A 149 -2.38 -7.83 7.36
CA GLY A 149 -3.04 -6.96 8.33
C GLY A 149 -2.25 -6.80 9.63
N VAL A 150 -1.64 -7.88 10.12
CA VAL A 150 -0.71 -7.81 11.28
C VAL A 150 0.48 -6.89 10.97
N MET A 151 1.10 -7.06 9.79
CA MET A 151 2.25 -6.23 9.38
C MET A 151 1.89 -4.75 9.25
N VAL A 152 0.71 -4.42 8.71
CA VAL A 152 0.20 -3.04 8.64
C VAL A 152 0.02 -2.47 10.05
N ARG A 153 -0.55 -3.24 10.97
CA ARG A 153 -0.72 -2.85 12.38
C ARG A 153 0.61 -2.59 13.07
N ASP A 154 1.59 -3.45 12.87
CA ASP A 154 2.93 -3.29 13.43
C ASP A 154 3.64 -2.04 12.87
N HIS A 155 3.28 -1.63 11.65
CA HIS A 155 3.78 -0.41 11.01
C HIS A 155 3.09 0.87 11.49
N PHE A 156 1.97 0.78 12.22
CA PHE A 156 1.18 1.92 12.67
C PHE A 156 1.98 3.03 13.40
N PRO A 157 2.96 2.72 14.28
CA PRO A 157 3.79 3.76 14.89
C PRO A 157 4.57 4.63 13.89
N LEU A 158 5.00 4.05 12.78
CA LEU A 158 5.66 4.79 11.69
C LEU A 158 4.64 5.60 10.87
N ALA A 159 3.44 5.06 10.68
CA ALA A 159 2.35 5.78 10.01
C ALA A 159 1.95 7.06 10.76
N LEU A 160 2.00 7.06 12.11
CA LEU A 160 1.79 8.26 12.92
C LEU A 160 2.87 9.35 12.72
N GLN A 161 4.04 8.96 12.22
CA GLN A 161 5.13 9.86 11.86
C GLN A 161 5.06 10.33 10.40
N GLY A 162 4.00 9.93 9.67
CA GLY A 162 3.79 10.28 8.26
C GLY A 162 4.32 9.23 7.27
N LEU A 163 4.97 8.15 7.75
CA LEU A 163 5.48 7.05 6.91
C LEU A 163 4.37 6.02 6.65
N VAL A 164 3.31 6.45 5.99
CA VAL A 164 2.12 5.63 5.76
C VAL A 164 2.35 4.61 4.65
N VAL A 165 1.91 3.37 4.87
CA VAL A 165 1.86 2.30 3.86
C VAL A 165 0.45 1.70 3.86
N ILE A 166 -0.20 1.74 2.70
CA ILE A 166 -1.53 1.15 2.47
C ILE A 166 -1.41 0.09 1.38
N PRO A 167 -1.39 -1.19 1.73
CA PRO A 167 -1.39 -2.25 0.73
C PRO A 167 -2.79 -2.47 0.15
N LEU A 168 -2.81 -2.97 -1.08
CA LEU A 168 -3.93 -3.60 -1.73
C LEU A 168 -3.51 -5.02 -2.05
N PHE A 169 -4.20 -6.01 -1.49
CA PHE A 169 -3.85 -7.42 -1.64
C PHE A 169 -4.91 -8.13 -2.47
N ALA A 170 -4.49 -8.93 -3.42
CA ALA A 170 -5.43 -9.73 -4.21
C ALA A 170 -4.80 -11.08 -4.59
N GLY A 171 -5.66 -12.06 -4.85
CA GLY A 171 -5.18 -13.36 -5.26
C GLY A 171 -6.29 -14.27 -5.74
N TYR A 172 -5.88 -15.44 -6.23
CA TYR A 172 -6.79 -16.51 -6.60
C TYR A 172 -6.94 -17.49 -5.43
N ASP A 173 -8.15 -17.55 -4.88
CA ASP A 173 -8.48 -18.51 -3.83
C ASP A 173 -8.71 -19.89 -4.46
N VAL A 174 -7.69 -20.74 -4.40
CA VAL A 174 -7.72 -22.09 -4.98
C VAL A 174 -8.86 -22.95 -4.40
N ARG A 175 -9.22 -22.74 -3.12
CA ARG A 175 -10.30 -23.50 -2.47
C ARG A 175 -11.68 -23.07 -2.94
N ARG A 176 -11.86 -21.75 -3.19
CA ARG A 176 -13.13 -21.15 -3.65
C ARG A 176 -13.20 -21.02 -5.16
N ALA A 177 -12.11 -21.35 -5.88
CA ALA A 177 -11.96 -21.24 -7.32
C ALA A 177 -12.36 -19.86 -7.87
N ARG A 178 -11.92 -18.77 -7.19
CA ARG A 178 -12.24 -17.39 -7.58
C ARG A 178 -11.18 -16.39 -7.17
N GLY A 179 -11.14 -15.27 -7.87
CA GLY A 179 -10.38 -14.09 -7.46
C GLY A 179 -10.98 -13.41 -6.24
N ARG A 180 -10.15 -12.92 -5.33
CA ARG A 180 -10.54 -12.14 -4.13
C ARG A 180 -9.60 -10.95 -3.96
N ILE A 181 -10.14 -9.84 -3.44
CA ILE A 181 -9.44 -8.58 -3.24
C ILE A 181 -9.63 -8.15 -1.79
N PHE A 182 -8.58 -7.69 -1.14
CA PHE A 182 -8.58 -7.22 0.24
C PHE A 182 -7.95 -5.83 0.34
N THR A 183 -8.61 -4.96 1.06
CA THR A 183 -8.18 -3.61 1.37
C THR A 183 -7.83 -3.50 2.85
N TYR A 184 -7.02 -2.52 3.19
CA TYR A 184 -6.52 -2.32 4.55
C TYR A 184 -6.69 -0.88 4.98
N ASP A 185 -7.01 -0.68 6.25
CA ASP A 185 -6.84 0.60 6.90
C ASP A 185 -5.47 0.69 7.60
N VAL A 186 -5.10 1.88 8.04
CA VAL A 186 -3.80 2.13 8.68
C VAL A 186 -3.58 1.39 10.00
N THR A 187 -4.64 0.87 10.60
CA THR A 187 -4.61 0.12 11.87
C THR A 187 -4.49 -1.39 11.67
N GLY A 188 -4.42 -1.85 10.42
CA GLY A 188 -4.34 -3.25 10.05
C GLY A 188 -5.70 -3.97 9.97
N GLY A 189 -6.80 -3.23 10.06
CA GLY A 189 -8.13 -3.76 9.70
C GLY A 189 -8.16 -4.05 8.21
N HIS A 190 -8.70 -5.21 7.81
CA HIS A 190 -8.83 -5.55 6.41
C HIS A 190 -10.26 -5.95 6.04
N PHE A 191 -10.62 -5.67 4.79
CA PHE A 191 -11.96 -5.88 4.27
C PHE A 191 -11.88 -6.55 2.89
N GLU A 192 -12.74 -7.53 2.63
CA GLU A 192 -12.88 -8.12 1.30
C GLU A 192 -13.75 -7.23 0.43
N GLU A 193 -13.22 -6.83 -0.73
CA GLU A 193 -13.97 -6.11 -1.76
C GLU A 193 -14.61 -7.08 -2.74
N ALA A 194 -15.88 -6.86 -3.03
CA ALA A 194 -16.67 -7.80 -3.85
C ALA A 194 -16.20 -7.85 -5.31
N GLU A 195 -15.83 -6.70 -5.88
CA GLU A 195 -15.63 -6.54 -7.33
C GLU A 195 -14.28 -5.91 -7.67
N HIS A 196 -14.01 -4.74 -7.12
CA HIS A 196 -12.82 -3.95 -7.43
C HIS A 196 -12.49 -2.97 -6.32
N HIS A 197 -11.24 -2.53 -6.29
CA HIS A 197 -10.80 -1.42 -5.45
C HIS A 197 -9.67 -0.64 -6.11
N ALA A 198 -9.52 0.62 -5.70
CA ALA A 198 -8.37 1.45 -6.02
C ALA A 198 -7.97 2.26 -4.78
N THR A 199 -6.66 2.44 -4.58
CA THR A 199 -6.12 3.20 -3.46
C THR A 199 -4.94 4.06 -3.90
N GLY A 200 -4.57 5.02 -3.07
CA GLY A 200 -3.55 6.01 -3.36
C GLY A 200 -4.14 7.37 -3.74
N SER A 201 -3.30 8.30 -4.19
CA SER A 201 -3.69 9.70 -4.44
C SER A 201 -4.76 9.84 -5.54
N GLY A 202 -4.62 9.15 -6.67
CA GLY A 202 -5.61 9.08 -7.76
C GLY A 202 -6.62 7.93 -7.60
N GLY A 203 -6.64 7.27 -6.43
CA GLY A 203 -7.47 6.08 -6.20
C GLY A 203 -8.97 6.34 -6.38
N ARG A 204 -9.44 7.56 -6.06
CA ARG A 204 -10.84 7.95 -6.23
C ARG A 204 -11.26 7.93 -7.71
N ASP A 205 -10.44 8.53 -8.56
CA ASP A 205 -10.74 8.70 -9.99
C ASP A 205 -10.58 7.36 -10.71
N ALA A 206 -9.53 6.60 -10.39
CA ALA A 206 -9.38 5.22 -10.85
C ALA A 206 -10.58 4.35 -10.46
N ARG A 207 -11.06 4.42 -9.21
CA ARG A 207 -12.22 3.66 -8.75
C ARG A 207 -13.50 4.05 -9.48
N THR A 208 -13.68 5.34 -9.77
CA THR A 208 -14.82 5.83 -10.53
C THR A 208 -14.81 5.26 -11.95
N THR A 209 -13.67 5.29 -12.62
CA THR A 209 -13.49 4.71 -13.96
C THR A 209 -13.79 3.22 -13.98
N ILE A 210 -13.23 2.46 -12.99
CA ILE A 210 -13.50 1.02 -12.91
C ILE A 210 -15.00 0.77 -12.69
N LYS A 211 -15.63 1.49 -11.76
CA LYS A 211 -17.07 1.34 -11.48
C LYS A 211 -17.95 1.52 -12.72
N LEU A 212 -17.58 2.43 -13.62
CA LEU A 212 -18.35 2.69 -14.84
C LEU A 212 -18.15 1.62 -15.93
N GLY A 213 -16.97 0.99 -15.97
CA GLY A 213 -16.63 -0.05 -16.95
C GLY A 213 -16.77 -1.48 -16.44
N PHE A 214 -16.88 -1.67 -15.13
CA PHE A 214 -16.94 -3.01 -14.53
C PHE A 214 -18.28 -3.68 -14.80
N ARG A 215 -18.21 -4.96 -15.14
CA ARG A 215 -19.33 -5.89 -15.12
C ARG A 215 -18.84 -7.26 -14.63
N ASP A 216 -19.71 -8.02 -14.02
CA ASP A 216 -19.34 -9.37 -13.59
C ASP A 216 -19.03 -10.25 -14.81
N GLY A 217 -18.02 -11.11 -14.65
CA GLY A 217 -17.59 -12.00 -15.73
C GLY A 217 -16.78 -11.34 -16.86
N LEU A 218 -16.16 -10.18 -16.64
CA LEU A 218 -15.20 -9.59 -17.60
C LEU A 218 -14.19 -10.64 -18.07
N ALA A 219 -13.87 -10.64 -19.36
CA ALA A 219 -12.73 -11.41 -19.87
C ALA A 219 -11.41 -10.77 -19.41
N ARG A 220 -10.31 -11.57 -19.40
CA ARG A 220 -8.98 -11.08 -19.01
C ARG A 220 -8.59 -9.78 -19.72
N ASP A 221 -8.76 -9.76 -21.01
CA ASP A 221 -8.35 -8.64 -21.86
C ASP A 221 -9.11 -7.36 -21.55
N GLU A 222 -10.41 -7.48 -21.34
CA GLU A 222 -11.28 -6.36 -20.94
C GLU A 222 -10.92 -5.83 -19.55
N ALA A 223 -10.58 -6.73 -18.60
CA ALA A 223 -10.17 -6.35 -17.28
C ALA A 223 -8.80 -5.64 -17.27
N VAL A 224 -7.84 -6.11 -18.07
CA VAL A 224 -6.55 -5.46 -18.27
C VAL A 224 -6.71 -4.08 -18.89
N GLU A 225 -7.53 -3.94 -19.93
CA GLU A 225 -7.82 -2.65 -20.55
C GLU A 225 -8.47 -1.68 -19.56
N LEU A 226 -9.44 -2.14 -18.76
CA LEU A 226 -10.12 -1.31 -17.77
C LEU A 226 -9.15 -0.84 -16.67
N ALA A 227 -8.21 -1.69 -16.25
CA ALA A 227 -7.17 -1.31 -15.30
C ALA A 227 -6.23 -0.23 -15.86
N ILE A 228 -5.81 -0.38 -17.13
CA ILE A 228 -4.98 0.61 -17.82
C ILE A 228 -5.73 1.94 -17.97
N GLN A 229 -7.00 1.88 -18.39
CA GLN A 229 -7.84 3.06 -18.51
C GLN A 229 -8.02 3.77 -17.18
N ALA A 230 -8.26 3.04 -16.08
CA ALA A 230 -8.44 3.63 -14.76
C ALA A 230 -7.19 4.39 -14.29
N LEU A 231 -5.99 3.86 -14.55
CA LEU A 231 -4.74 4.55 -14.22
C LEU A 231 -4.48 5.75 -15.13
N TYR A 232 -4.90 5.69 -16.40
CA TYR A 232 -4.80 6.81 -17.31
C TYR A 232 -5.69 7.98 -16.87
N GLU A 233 -6.99 7.71 -16.58
CA GLU A 233 -7.92 8.74 -16.09
C GLU A 233 -7.46 9.32 -14.74
N ALA A 234 -6.95 8.47 -13.84
CA ALA A 234 -6.41 8.94 -12.57
C ALA A 234 -5.19 9.84 -12.75
N ALA A 235 -4.35 9.58 -13.75
CA ALA A 235 -3.16 10.40 -14.01
C ALA A 235 -3.50 11.75 -14.67
N ASP A 236 -4.66 11.89 -15.29
CA ASP A 236 -5.16 13.15 -15.83
C ASP A 236 -5.57 14.11 -14.70
N GLU A 237 -6.17 13.58 -13.63
CA GLU A 237 -6.68 14.35 -12.50
C GLU A 237 -5.69 14.49 -11.33
N ASP A 238 -4.78 13.52 -11.15
CA ASP A 238 -3.81 13.49 -10.05
C ASP A 238 -2.37 13.64 -10.55
N SER A 239 -1.76 14.78 -10.29
CA SER A 239 -0.38 15.07 -10.67
C SER A 239 0.67 14.13 -10.05
N ALA A 240 0.31 13.45 -8.96
CA ALA A 240 1.18 12.51 -8.27
C ALA A 240 1.08 11.09 -8.83
N THR A 241 0.04 10.78 -9.62
CA THR A 241 -0.09 9.54 -10.38
C THR A 241 0.67 9.65 -11.71
N GLY A 242 1.50 8.67 -12.02
CA GLY A 242 2.24 8.61 -13.28
C GLY A 242 1.41 8.07 -14.42
N GLY A 243 1.02 8.93 -15.36
CA GLY A 243 0.44 8.49 -16.62
C GLY A 243 1.47 7.77 -17.51
N PRO A 244 0.99 7.03 -18.54
CA PRO A 244 1.86 6.43 -19.54
C PRO A 244 2.73 7.47 -20.26
N ASP A 245 4.02 7.22 -20.34
CA ASP A 245 5.00 8.07 -21.07
C ASP A 245 5.44 7.34 -22.33
N VAL A 246 4.77 7.64 -23.44
CA VAL A 246 5.03 7.00 -24.75
C VAL A 246 6.44 7.30 -25.25
N VAL A 247 6.96 8.50 -24.92
CA VAL A 247 8.31 8.92 -25.39
C VAL A 247 9.41 8.12 -24.69
N ARG A 248 9.23 7.82 -23.40
CA ARG A 248 10.20 7.04 -22.62
C ARG A 248 9.87 5.55 -22.57
N GLY A 249 8.76 5.10 -23.14
CA GLY A 249 8.30 3.73 -23.08
C GLY A 249 7.90 3.29 -21.66
N ILE A 250 7.40 4.21 -20.83
CA ILE A 250 7.01 3.88 -19.45
C ILE A 250 5.50 3.69 -19.40
N TYR A 251 5.09 2.48 -19.03
CA TYR A 251 3.69 2.08 -18.90
C TYR A 251 3.41 1.55 -17.49
N PRO A 252 2.14 1.50 -17.06
CA PRO A 252 1.76 0.90 -15.78
C PRO A 252 2.26 -0.54 -15.65
N THR A 253 2.65 -0.95 -14.44
CA THR A 253 2.84 -2.36 -14.12
C THR A 253 1.48 -3.02 -14.00
N VAL A 254 1.23 -4.09 -14.75
CA VAL A 254 -0.02 -4.84 -14.74
C VAL A 254 0.27 -6.32 -14.53
N ALA A 255 -0.51 -6.98 -13.69
CA ALA A 255 -0.41 -8.41 -13.46
C ALA A 255 -1.79 -9.05 -13.32
N THR A 256 -1.88 -10.32 -13.67
CA THR A 256 -3.05 -11.17 -13.46
C THR A 256 -2.72 -12.28 -12.46
N VAL A 257 -3.69 -12.68 -11.65
CA VAL A 257 -3.56 -13.83 -10.77
C VAL A 257 -4.76 -14.74 -10.97
N THR A 258 -4.49 -15.95 -11.43
CA THR A 258 -5.49 -16.97 -11.79
C THR A 258 -5.17 -18.31 -11.14
N ALA A 259 -5.91 -19.35 -11.48
CA ALA A 259 -5.57 -20.73 -11.11
C ALA A 259 -4.17 -21.16 -11.58
N ALA A 260 -3.70 -20.60 -12.70
CA ALA A 260 -2.35 -20.86 -13.22
C ALA A 260 -1.24 -20.16 -12.39
N GLY A 261 -1.62 -19.17 -11.58
CA GLY A 261 -0.74 -18.38 -10.74
C GLY A 261 -0.63 -16.92 -11.17
N TYR A 262 0.34 -16.22 -10.58
CA TYR A 262 0.71 -14.86 -10.91
C TYR A 262 1.38 -14.78 -12.28
N GLN A 263 0.96 -13.85 -13.12
CA GLN A 263 1.55 -13.56 -14.42
C GLN A 263 1.60 -12.04 -14.63
N GLY A 264 2.81 -11.50 -14.81
CA GLY A 264 2.98 -10.13 -15.28
C GLY A 264 2.50 -9.99 -16.72
N VAL A 265 1.76 -8.93 -17.02
CA VAL A 265 1.45 -8.53 -18.39
C VAL A 265 2.68 -7.84 -18.96
N THR A 266 3.10 -8.22 -20.16
CA THR A 266 4.31 -7.67 -20.77
C THR A 266 4.17 -6.18 -21.09
N GLU A 267 5.27 -5.43 -21.05
CA GLU A 267 5.25 -4.00 -21.37
C GLU A 267 4.74 -3.76 -22.81
N ASP A 268 5.07 -4.65 -23.76
CA ASP A 268 4.58 -4.56 -25.13
C ASP A 268 3.05 -4.71 -25.22
N GLU A 269 2.47 -5.67 -24.50
CA GLU A 269 1.02 -5.84 -24.41
C GLU A 269 0.35 -4.62 -23.79
N VAL A 270 0.89 -4.07 -22.70
CA VAL A 270 0.36 -2.86 -22.07
C VAL A 270 0.46 -1.66 -23.01
N ALA A 271 1.57 -1.51 -23.72
CA ALA A 271 1.78 -0.44 -24.69
C ALA A 271 0.79 -0.51 -25.86
N GLU A 272 0.53 -1.72 -26.39
CA GLU A 272 -0.44 -1.95 -27.47
C GLU A 272 -1.86 -1.59 -27.02
N ARG A 273 -2.28 -2.09 -25.85
CA ARG A 273 -3.60 -1.80 -25.27
C ARG A 273 -3.78 -0.31 -24.99
N PHE A 274 -2.75 0.35 -24.49
CA PHE A 274 -2.79 1.80 -24.25
C PHE A 274 -2.95 2.57 -25.57
N ARG A 275 -2.21 2.23 -26.63
CA ARG A 275 -2.38 2.86 -27.95
C ARG A 275 -3.81 2.69 -28.47
N ALA A 276 -4.36 1.47 -28.37
CA ALA A 276 -5.75 1.20 -28.78
C ALA A 276 -6.75 2.01 -27.94
N LEU A 277 -6.51 2.19 -26.65
CA LEU A 277 -7.32 3.06 -25.78
C LEU A 277 -7.33 4.50 -26.29
N ILE A 278 -6.15 5.07 -26.57
CA ILE A 278 -6.05 6.45 -27.05
C ILE A 278 -6.72 6.64 -28.40
N GLU A 279 -6.60 5.68 -29.32
CA GLU A 279 -7.28 5.73 -30.61
C GLU A 279 -8.82 5.73 -30.45
N ARG A 280 -9.35 4.89 -29.56
CA ARG A 280 -10.78 4.87 -29.24
C ARG A 280 -11.25 6.22 -28.65
N LYS A 281 -10.48 6.78 -27.71
CA LYS A 281 -10.82 8.09 -27.11
C LYS A 281 -10.79 9.21 -28.14
N ARG A 282 -9.83 9.23 -29.06
CA ARG A 282 -9.77 10.20 -30.18
C ARG A 282 -10.97 10.07 -31.10
N ALA A 283 -11.32 8.86 -31.47
CA ALA A 283 -12.49 8.59 -32.32
C ALA A 283 -13.81 9.03 -31.66
N ALA A 284 -13.87 8.96 -30.32
CA ALA A 284 -15.02 9.42 -29.54
C ALA A 284 -14.98 10.94 -29.22
N GLY A 285 -13.95 11.68 -29.65
CA GLY A 285 -13.76 13.09 -29.29
C GLY A 285 -13.45 13.36 -27.83
N GLN A 286 -12.91 12.36 -27.11
CA GLN A 286 -12.63 12.38 -25.68
C GLN A 286 -11.14 12.45 -25.35
N ALA A 287 -10.26 12.44 -26.33
CA ALA A 287 -8.82 12.62 -26.15
C ALA A 287 -8.40 14.07 -26.41
N PRO A 288 -7.42 14.61 -25.67
CA PRO A 288 -6.85 15.93 -25.92
C PRO A 288 -6.11 16.01 -27.26
#